data_21bb6a08e33b63b8c448d2d5f84ace6d
#
_entry.id   21bb6a08e33b63b8c448d2d5f84ace6d
#
_cell.length_a   1.000
_cell.length_b   1.000
_cell.length_c   1.000
_cell.angle_alpha   90.00
_cell.angle_beta   90.00
_cell.angle_gamma   90.00
#
_symmetry.space_group_name_H-M   'P 1'
#
loop_
_entity.id
_entity.type
_entity.pdbx_description
1 polymer ?
#
loop_
_entity_poly.entity_id
_entity_poly.type
_entity_poly.pdbx_seq_one_letter_code
_entity_poly.pdbx_strand_id
1 'polypeptide(L)'
;MHMYFLAVLTLDGYLLAPRRTQFSLSFDTYDNWCLLLPRTGSFTYEVGDVRGVARFGDIVVCPPGGTLHRRMTSPTSFFHARFSTDLVPPAGCSRVQDLARLRTNLSMLDSHSEPVVAHVVTDLILMMQRQGVHGDQVVRSATTFILDHFTSPDFSLGELAAALGISPSQLTRRFHAVHGVTPVAYLRGVRLQKARELLTETDETLQAIAVRSGYRSAFYLSRVFTNHTGQSPSAYRRSSRV
;
A
#
# COMPACT_ATOMS: atom_id res chain seq x y z
N MET A 1 -28.94 -1.55 -4.20
CA MET A 1 -28.27 -2.79 -4.66
C MET A 1 -26.79 -2.59 -4.36
N HIS A 2 -26.29 -3.10 -3.20
CA HIS A 2 -24.89 -3.00 -2.82
C HIS A 2 -24.09 -3.92 -3.71
N MET A 3 -23.39 -3.35 -4.68
CA MET A 3 -22.37 -4.06 -5.43
C MET A 3 -21.18 -4.29 -4.49
N TYR A 4 -21.00 -5.52 -4.03
CA TYR A 4 -19.79 -5.92 -3.33
C TYR A 4 -18.64 -5.81 -4.34
N PHE A 5 -17.86 -4.74 -4.25
CA PHE A 5 -16.55 -4.69 -4.90
C PHE A 5 -15.70 -5.77 -4.23
N LEU A 6 -15.45 -6.85 -4.94
CA LEU A 6 -14.37 -7.77 -4.59
C LEU A 6 -13.09 -6.93 -4.63
N ALA A 7 -12.45 -6.77 -3.48
CA ALA A 7 -11.18 -6.06 -3.39
C ALA A 7 -10.18 -6.71 -4.36
N VAL A 8 -9.75 -5.96 -5.36
CA VAL A 8 -8.80 -6.44 -6.35
C VAL A 8 -7.41 -6.31 -5.74
N LEU A 9 -6.67 -7.42 -5.69
CA LEU A 9 -5.26 -7.45 -5.36
C LEU A 9 -4.50 -8.06 -6.52
N THR A 10 -3.52 -7.33 -7.04
CA THR A 10 -2.59 -7.78 -8.07
C THR A 10 -1.21 -7.91 -7.47
N LEU A 11 -0.59 -9.07 -7.62
CA LEU A 11 0.79 -9.30 -7.19
C LEU A 11 1.77 -8.78 -8.24
N ASP A 12 2.73 -7.96 -7.82
CA ASP A 12 3.85 -7.52 -8.67
C ASP A 12 5.09 -8.41 -8.46
N GLY A 13 5.04 -9.28 -7.45
CA GLY A 13 6.05 -10.27 -7.15
C GLY A 13 6.06 -10.67 -5.67
N TYR A 14 6.57 -11.85 -5.41
CA TYR A 14 6.69 -12.37 -4.05
C TYR A 14 7.93 -13.23 -3.88
N LEU A 15 8.36 -13.41 -2.64
CA LEU A 15 9.48 -14.26 -2.24
C LEU A 15 9.15 -14.95 -0.92
N LEU A 16 9.23 -16.26 -0.92
CA LEU A 16 9.27 -17.07 0.28
C LEU A 16 10.74 -17.44 0.57
N ALA A 17 11.40 -16.60 1.36
CA ALA A 17 12.82 -16.75 1.62
C ALA A 17 13.10 -17.85 2.65
N PRO A 18 14.01 -18.78 2.36
CA PRO A 18 14.53 -19.71 3.38
C PRO A 18 15.29 -18.95 4.46
N ARG A 19 15.71 -19.63 5.50
CA ARG A 19 16.47 -19.03 6.60
C ARG A 19 17.79 -18.43 6.09
N ARG A 20 17.97 -17.13 6.30
CA ARG A 20 19.14 -16.34 5.90
C ARG A 20 19.68 -15.55 7.08
N THR A 21 20.93 -15.12 7.01
CA THR A 21 21.61 -14.27 8.02
C THR A 21 21.58 -12.79 7.67
N GLN A 22 21.28 -12.45 6.41
CA GLN A 22 21.18 -11.07 5.94
C GLN A 22 20.18 -10.94 4.79
N PHE A 23 19.61 -9.75 4.61
CA PHE A 23 18.86 -9.39 3.40
C PHE A 23 19.81 -9.14 2.25
N SER A 24 19.37 -9.36 1.01
CA SER A 24 20.13 -9.00 -0.19
C SER A 24 20.31 -7.49 -0.32
N LEU A 25 19.31 -6.71 0.14
CA LEU A 25 19.33 -5.25 0.21
C LEU A 25 18.98 -4.83 1.64
N SER A 26 19.76 -3.92 2.23
CA SER A 26 19.47 -3.34 3.54
C SER A 26 18.34 -2.32 3.52
N PHE A 27 18.06 -1.73 2.36
CA PHE A 27 16.90 -0.86 2.11
C PHE A 27 16.43 -1.00 0.67
N ASP A 28 15.18 -0.62 0.44
CA ASP A 28 14.56 -0.57 -0.89
C ASP A 28 13.41 0.44 -0.88
N THR A 29 13.19 1.12 -2.01
CA THR A 29 12.06 2.04 -2.20
C THR A 29 11.07 1.40 -3.15
N TYR A 30 9.81 1.36 -2.76
CA TYR A 30 8.77 0.59 -3.45
C TYR A 30 7.80 1.52 -4.19
N ASP A 31 7.55 1.26 -5.47
CA ASP A 31 6.52 1.96 -6.24
C ASP A 31 5.09 1.49 -5.87
N ASN A 32 4.97 0.27 -5.37
CA ASN A 32 3.73 -0.38 -4.94
C ASN A 32 3.80 -0.76 -3.46
N TRP A 33 2.72 -1.29 -2.91
CA TRP A 33 2.73 -1.81 -1.55
C TRP A 33 3.74 -2.93 -1.39
N CYS A 34 4.48 -2.91 -0.30
CA CYS A 34 5.38 -3.98 0.09
C CYS A 34 4.98 -4.52 1.48
N LEU A 35 4.91 -5.83 1.60
CA LEU A 35 4.67 -6.54 2.85
C LEU A 35 5.88 -7.41 3.16
N LEU A 36 6.39 -7.34 4.39
CA LEU A 36 7.47 -8.18 4.89
C LEU A 36 7.07 -8.79 6.24
N LEU A 37 7.10 -10.11 6.32
CA LEU A 37 6.65 -10.90 7.48
C LEU A 37 7.70 -11.95 7.83
N PRO A 38 8.31 -11.95 9.05
CA PRO A 38 9.22 -13.03 9.47
C PRO A 38 8.41 -14.29 9.80
N ARG A 39 8.78 -15.41 9.18
CA ARG A 39 8.28 -16.76 9.53
C ARG A 39 9.04 -17.32 10.75
N THR A 40 10.33 -17.06 10.82
CA THR A 40 11.21 -17.37 11.96
C THR A 40 12.24 -16.27 12.14
N GLY A 41 12.84 -16.17 13.31
CA GLY A 41 13.87 -15.16 13.59
C GLY A 41 13.29 -13.77 13.78
N SER A 42 14.12 -12.75 13.53
CA SER A 42 13.75 -11.34 13.72
C SER A 42 14.64 -10.39 12.90
N PHE A 43 14.09 -9.22 12.59
CA PHE A 43 14.82 -8.15 11.90
C PHE A 43 14.38 -6.77 12.40
N THR A 44 15.29 -5.80 12.38
CA THR A 44 14.93 -4.39 12.54
C THR A 44 14.32 -3.86 11.26
N TYR A 45 13.36 -2.95 11.40
CA TYR A 45 12.75 -2.24 10.28
C TYR A 45 12.65 -0.75 10.60
N GLU A 46 12.64 0.07 9.53
CA GLU A 46 12.29 1.49 9.54
C GLU A 46 11.50 1.80 8.28
N VAL A 47 10.28 2.33 8.45
CA VAL A 47 9.37 2.78 7.39
C VAL A 47 8.85 4.16 7.80
N GLY A 48 9.29 5.22 7.11
CA GLY A 48 9.02 6.59 7.55
C GLY A 48 9.55 6.82 8.96
N ASP A 49 8.71 7.30 9.87
CA ASP A 49 9.07 7.54 11.27
C ASP A 49 8.87 6.31 12.19
N VAL A 50 8.35 5.21 11.63
CA VAL A 50 8.07 3.99 12.40
C VAL A 50 9.26 3.05 12.31
N ARG A 51 9.83 2.70 13.46
CA ARG A 51 10.96 1.78 13.55
C ARG A 51 10.78 0.79 14.70
N GLY A 52 11.35 -0.40 14.55
CA GLY A 52 11.27 -1.41 15.58
C GLY A 52 11.94 -2.72 15.19
N VAL A 53 11.56 -3.78 15.89
CA VAL A 53 12.01 -5.16 15.63
C VAL A 53 10.79 -6.01 15.33
N ALA A 54 10.75 -6.59 14.15
CA ALA A 54 9.70 -7.51 13.73
C ALA A 54 10.10 -8.96 14.05
N ARG A 55 9.13 -9.72 14.58
CA ARG A 55 9.22 -11.15 14.91
C ARG A 55 8.01 -11.87 14.35
N PHE A 56 7.96 -13.19 14.45
CA PHE A 56 6.76 -13.94 14.06
C PHE A 56 5.48 -13.35 14.68
N GLY A 57 4.52 -13.09 13.84
CA GLY A 57 3.27 -12.39 14.20
C GLY A 57 3.27 -10.89 13.90
N ASP A 58 4.43 -10.30 13.58
CA ASP A 58 4.52 -8.92 13.14
C ASP A 58 4.53 -8.85 11.61
N ILE A 59 3.75 -7.96 11.03
CA ILE A 59 3.71 -7.69 9.58
C ILE A 59 4.17 -6.25 9.38
N VAL A 60 5.25 -6.07 8.64
CA VAL A 60 5.76 -4.76 8.24
C VAL A 60 5.24 -4.42 6.86
N VAL A 61 4.61 -3.27 6.71
CA VAL A 61 4.06 -2.78 5.46
C VAL A 61 4.69 -1.45 5.09
N CYS A 62 5.25 -1.39 3.88
CA CYS A 62 5.77 -0.17 3.29
C CYS A 62 4.80 0.33 2.21
N PRO A 63 4.33 1.59 2.29
CA PRO A 63 3.41 2.15 1.31
C PRO A 63 4.12 2.50 -0.01
N PRO A 64 3.38 2.71 -1.11
CA PRO A 64 3.91 3.21 -2.36
C PRO A 64 4.69 4.52 -2.19
N GLY A 65 5.87 4.61 -2.80
CA GLY A 65 6.80 5.73 -2.65
C GLY A 65 7.59 5.71 -1.34
N GLY A 66 7.34 4.74 -0.46
CA GLY A 66 8.05 4.58 0.81
C GLY A 66 9.36 3.80 0.67
N THR A 67 10.28 4.06 1.60
CA THR A 67 11.53 3.30 1.74
C THR A 67 11.45 2.43 3.00
N LEU A 68 11.76 1.15 2.85
CA LEU A 68 11.90 0.21 3.96
C LEU A 68 13.39 -0.08 4.18
N HIS A 69 13.92 0.38 5.33
CA HIS A 69 15.22 -0.06 5.83
C HIS A 69 15.03 -1.31 6.71
N ARG A 70 15.92 -2.29 6.54
CA ARG A 70 15.79 -3.58 7.24
C ARG A 70 17.15 -4.23 7.48
N ARG A 71 17.31 -4.86 8.65
CA ARG A 71 18.52 -5.62 9.00
C ARG A 71 18.14 -6.80 9.89
N MET A 72 18.60 -8.00 9.55
CA MET A 72 18.38 -9.18 10.39
C MET A 72 19.09 -9.05 11.73
N THR A 73 18.40 -9.37 12.80
CA THR A 73 18.93 -9.43 14.17
C THR A 73 19.19 -10.88 14.63
N SER A 74 18.60 -11.82 13.89
CA SER A 74 18.85 -13.26 14.03
C SER A 74 18.63 -13.93 12.66
N PRO A 75 19.13 -15.17 12.42
CA PRO A 75 18.83 -15.88 11.19
C PRO A 75 17.32 -16.02 10.98
N THR A 76 16.81 -15.49 9.87
CA THR A 76 15.39 -15.26 9.60
C THR A 76 14.95 -15.91 8.31
N SER A 77 13.84 -16.66 8.33
CA SER A 77 13.04 -16.97 7.15
C SER A 77 11.86 -16.00 7.09
N PHE A 78 11.48 -15.54 5.88
CA PHE A 78 10.47 -14.52 5.75
C PHE A 78 9.64 -14.68 4.47
N PHE A 79 8.44 -14.11 4.51
CA PHE A 79 7.62 -13.86 3.33
C PHE A 79 7.69 -12.38 2.98
N HIS A 80 7.90 -12.09 1.72
CA HIS A 80 7.91 -10.76 1.13
C HIS A 80 6.99 -10.74 -0.07
N ALA A 81 6.12 -9.75 -0.17
CA ALA A 81 5.25 -9.55 -1.32
C ALA A 81 5.22 -8.08 -1.72
N ARG A 82 5.17 -7.83 -3.03
CA ARG A 82 4.86 -6.53 -3.63
C ARG A 82 3.53 -6.66 -4.36
N PHE A 83 2.66 -5.69 -4.19
CA PHE A 83 1.30 -5.78 -4.71
C PHE A 83 0.66 -4.42 -4.87
N SER A 84 -0.34 -4.36 -5.74
CA SER A 84 -1.29 -3.26 -5.89
C SER A 84 -2.65 -3.71 -5.38
N THR A 85 -3.39 -2.84 -4.70
CA THR A 85 -4.70 -3.20 -4.14
C THR A 85 -5.56 -1.97 -3.88
N ASP A 86 -6.89 -2.14 -3.95
CA ASP A 86 -7.88 -1.15 -3.50
C ASP A 86 -8.00 -1.10 -1.97
N LEU A 87 -7.53 -2.16 -1.30
CA LEU A 87 -7.43 -2.16 0.15
C LEU A 87 -6.32 -1.22 0.60
N VAL A 88 -6.50 -0.63 1.78
CA VAL A 88 -5.48 0.22 2.39
C VAL A 88 -4.86 -0.52 3.55
N PRO A 89 -3.72 -1.18 3.34
CA PRO A 89 -3.00 -1.80 4.44
C PRO A 89 -2.48 -0.72 5.41
N PRO A 90 -2.53 -0.94 6.73
CA PRO A 90 -1.89 -0.03 7.67
C PRO A 90 -0.37 -0.05 7.46
N ALA A 91 0.23 1.12 7.18
CA ALA A 91 1.67 1.25 7.00
C ALA A 91 2.42 1.10 8.33
N GLY A 92 3.70 0.72 8.25
CA GLY A 92 4.53 0.46 9.43
C GLY A 92 4.43 -0.99 9.88
N CYS A 93 4.25 -1.25 11.17
CA CYS A 93 4.21 -2.60 11.72
C CYS A 93 2.88 -2.87 12.45
N SER A 94 2.25 -3.97 12.10
CA SER A 94 1.03 -4.48 12.76
C SER A 94 1.31 -5.83 13.42
N ARG A 95 0.89 -5.99 14.68
CA ARG A 95 0.97 -7.27 15.41
C ARG A 95 -0.30 -8.07 15.20
N VAL A 96 -0.22 -9.24 14.55
CA VAL A 96 -1.38 -10.14 14.35
C VAL A 96 -1.73 -10.84 15.67
N GLN A 97 -3.02 -10.80 16.07
CA GLN A 97 -3.53 -11.47 17.27
C GLN A 97 -3.86 -12.94 17.01
N ASP A 98 -4.48 -13.23 15.86
CA ASP A 98 -4.82 -14.61 15.49
C ASP A 98 -3.63 -15.31 14.85
N LEU A 99 -2.74 -15.81 15.70
CA LEU A 99 -1.55 -16.53 15.25
C LEU A 99 -1.87 -17.91 14.63
N ALA A 100 -3.03 -18.50 14.94
CA ALA A 100 -3.44 -19.77 14.35
C ALA A 100 -3.78 -19.55 12.86
N ARG A 101 -4.61 -18.54 12.57
CA ARG A 101 -4.94 -18.15 11.19
C ARG A 101 -3.70 -17.72 10.42
N LEU A 102 -2.79 -16.97 11.07
CA LEU A 102 -1.53 -16.59 10.44
C LEU A 102 -0.71 -17.82 10.03
N ARG A 103 -0.59 -18.86 10.90
CA ARG A 103 0.12 -20.09 10.55
C ARG A 103 -0.53 -20.82 9.38
N THR A 104 -1.86 -20.90 9.36
CA THR A 104 -2.61 -21.50 8.23
C THR A 104 -2.31 -20.75 6.94
N ASN A 105 -2.39 -19.42 6.92
CA ASN A 105 -2.04 -18.61 5.76
C ASN A 105 -0.61 -18.87 5.27
N LEU A 106 0.34 -18.91 6.18
CA LEU A 106 1.75 -19.15 5.83
C LEU A 106 2.01 -20.56 5.29
N SER A 107 1.24 -21.58 5.74
CA SER A 107 1.36 -22.93 5.19
C SER A 107 0.79 -23.05 3.76
N MET A 108 -0.20 -22.23 3.41
CA MET A 108 -0.73 -22.17 2.04
C MET A 108 0.28 -21.65 1.02
N LEU A 109 1.22 -20.79 1.46
CA LEU A 109 2.26 -20.24 0.58
C LEU A 109 3.23 -21.29 0.03
N ASP A 110 3.33 -22.44 0.66
CA ASP A 110 4.20 -23.54 0.20
C ASP A 110 3.73 -24.13 -1.14
N SER A 111 2.49 -23.85 -1.58
CA SER A 111 1.98 -24.22 -2.90
C SER A 111 2.59 -23.41 -4.06
N HIS A 112 3.20 -22.26 -3.78
CA HIS A 112 3.75 -21.30 -4.77
C HIS A 112 2.77 -20.91 -5.89
N SER A 113 1.46 -21.04 -5.66
CA SER A 113 0.42 -20.66 -6.60
C SER A 113 0.09 -19.18 -6.44
N GLU A 114 0.22 -18.39 -7.50
CA GLU A 114 -0.03 -16.94 -7.46
C GLU A 114 -1.44 -16.59 -6.93
N PRO A 115 -2.53 -17.25 -7.33
CA PRO A 115 -3.85 -17.01 -6.75
C PRO A 115 -3.92 -17.28 -5.24
N VAL A 116 -3.21 -18.30 -4.76
CA VAL A 116 -3.12 -18.60 -3.32
C VAL A 116 -2.34 -17.53 -2.59
N VAL A 117 -1.22 -17.07 -3.15
CA VAL A 117 -0.43 -15.97 -2.58
C VAL A 117 -1.26 -14.69 -2.53
N ALA A 118 -2.00 -14.34 -3.59
CA ALA A 118 -2.90 -13.19 -3.62
C ALA A 118 -3.99 -13.29 -2.53
N HIS A 119 -4.60 -14.47 -2.37
CA HIS A 119 -5.54 -14.73 -1.30
C HIS A 119 -4.91 -14.52 0.09
N VAL A 120 -3.73 -15.09 0.33
CA VAL A 120 -3.02 -14.95 1.61
C VAL A 120 -2.69 -13.48 1.89
N VAL A 121 -2.16 -12.73 0.92
CA VAL A 121 -1.86 -11.29 1.11
C VAL A 121 -3.13 -10.52 1.43
N THR A 122 -4.23 -10.77 0.72
CA THR A 122 -5.54 -10.15 1.00
C THR A 122 -6.00 -10.45 2.43
N ASP A 123 -5.90 -11.71 2.85
CA ASP A 123 -6.31 -12.11 4.20
C ASP A 123 -5.43 -11.48 5.30
N LEU A 124 -4.12 -11.39 5.07
CA LEU A 124 -3.21 -10.69 5.99
C LEU A 124 -3.59 -9.20 6.12
N ILE A 125 -3.95 -8.52 5.03
CA ILE A 125 -4.42 -7.13 5.06
C ILE A 125 -5.71 -7.03 5.90
N LEU A 126 -6.67 -7.90 5.67
CA LEU A 126 -7.93 -7.93 6.44
C LEU A 126 -7.70 -8.24 7.92
N MET A 127 -6.75 -9.13 8.25
CA MET A 127 -6.35 -9.39 9.64
C MET A 127 -5.78 -8.14 10.32
N MET A 128 -4.93 -7.39 9.63
CA MET A 128 -4.38 -6.12 10.14
C MET A 128 -5.45 -5.05 10.32
N GLN A 129 -6.38 -4.91 9.36
CA GLN A 129 -7.48 -3.95 9.42
C GLN A 129 -8.46 -4.24 10.56
N ARG A 130 -8.78 -5.51 10.83
CA ARG A 130 -9.65 -5.90 11.95
C ARG A 130 -9.06 -5.55 13.32
N GLN A 131 -7.76 -5.54 13.45
CA GLN A 131 -7.09 -5.10 14.69
C GLN A 131 -7.11 -3.59 14.86
N GLY A 132 -7.17 -2.86 13.75
CA GLY A 132 -7.39 -1.42 13.70
C GLY A 132 -8.81 -0.98 14.14
N VAL A 133 -9.67 -1.88 14.65
CA VAL A 133 -10.96 -1.51 15.26
C VAL A 133 -10.77 -0.57 16.47
N HIS A 134 -9.59 -0.54 17.06
CA HIS A 134 -9.13 0.52 17.97
C HIS A 134 -8.32 1.62 17.24
N GLY A 135 -8.18 1.54 15.90
CA GLY A 135 -7.51 2.55 15.07
C GLY A 135 -8.26 3.88 15.10
N ASP A 136 -7.50 4.94 14.94
CA ASP A 136 -7.99 6.32 14.93
C ASP A 136 -9.21 6.50 14.01
N GLN A 137 -10.40 6.67 14.62
CA GLN A 137 -11.68 6.83 13.90
C GLN A 137 -11.60 7.98 12.87
N VAL A 138 -10.89 9.05 13.21
CA VAL A 138 -10.71 10.21 12.33
C VAL A 138 -9.91 9.81 11.10
N VAL A 139 -8.86 9.00 11.26
CA VAL A 139 -8.04 8.53 10.14
C VAL A 139 -8.85 7.59 9.23
N ARG A 140 -9.66 6.70 9.80
CA ARG A 140 -10.56 5.85 8.99
C ARG A 140 -11.53 6.68 8.16
N SER A 141 -12.21 7.64 8.81
CA SER A 141 -13.15 8.54 8.11
C SER A 141 -12.43 9.36 7.03
N ALA A 142 -11.21 9.84 7.31
CA ALA A 142 -10.39 10.54 6.33
C ALA A 142 -10.03 9.66 5.13
N THR A 143 -9.66 8.41 5.37
CA THR A 143 -9.31 7.45 4.31
C THR A 143 -10.52 7.16 3.43
N THR A 144 -11.68 6.86 4.02
CA THR A 144 -12.94 6.66 3.29
C THR A 144 -13.28 7.89 2.45
N PHE A 145 -13.21 9.08 3.05
CA PHE A 145 -13.49 10.32 2.33
C PHE A 145 -12.55 10.53 1.13
N ILE A 146 -11.25 10.24 1.28
CA ILE A 146 -10.28 10.33 0.18
C ILE A 146 -10.66 9.36 -0.95
N LEU A 147 -11.01 8.11 -0.61
CA LEU A 147 -11.38 7.08 -1.58
C LEU A 147 -12.68 7.41 -2.33
N ASP A 148 -13.64 8.03 -1.64
CA ASP A 148 -14.92 8.42 -2.25
C ASP A 148 -14.79 9.68 -3.13
N HIS A 149 -13.79 10.53 -2.86
CA HIS A 149 -13.66 11.85 -3.50
C HIS A 149 -12.35 12.05 -4.27
N PHE A 150 -11.53 11.02 -4.49
CA PHE A 150 -10.21 11.17 -5.14
C PHE A 150 -10.31 11.73 -6.57
N THR A 151 -11.43 11.52 -7.26
CA THR A 151 -11.67 12.04 -8.61
C THR A 151 -11.99 13.54 -8.64
N SER A 152 -12.34 14.14 -7.49
CA SER A 152 -12.61 15.57 -7.41
C SER A 152 -11.30 16.36 -7.56
N PRO A 153 -11.14 17.21 -8.60
CA PRO A 153 -9.92 18.00 -8.77
C PRO A 153 -9.75 19.09 -7.71
N ASP A 154 -10.82 19.43 -6.99
CA ASP A 154 -10.88 20.47 -5.96
C ASP A 154 -10.74 19.92 -4.54
N PHE A 155 -10.32 18.67 -4.40
CA PHE A 155 -10.08 18.08 -3.08
C PHE A 155 -9.20 18.97 -2.21
N SER A 156 -9.72 19.34 -1.04
CA SER A 156 -9.03 20.20 -0.07
C SER A 156 -8.79 19.43 1.23
N LEU A 157 -7.53 19.41 1.68
CA LEU A 157 -7.19 18.88 3.00
C LEU A 157 -7.85 19.67 4.13
N GLY A 158 -8.05 21.00 3.92
CA GLY A 158 -8.72 21.87 4.89
C GLY A 158 -10.19 21.51 5.07
N GLU A 159 -10.91 21.26 3.97
CA GLU A 159 -12.31 20.82 4.01
C GLU A 159 -12.45 19.44 4.68
N LEU A 160 -11.57 18.50 4.34
CA LEU A 160 -11.56 17.19 4.97
C LEU A 160 -11.33 17.31 6.49
N ALA A 161 -10.36 18.10 6.92
CA ALA A 161 -10.06 18.30 8.33
C ALA A 161 -11.24 18.97 9.07
N ALA A 162 -11.85 19.99 8.44
CA ALA A 162 -13.02 20.67 9.00
C ALA A 162 -14.22 19.71 9.14
N ALA A 163 -14.49 18.88 8.14
CA ALA A 163 -15.55 17.86 8.20
C ALA A 163 -15.31 16.82 9.33
N LEU A 164 -14.07 16.60 9.72
CA LEU A 164 -13.69 15.70 10.81
C LEU A 164 -13.54 16.41 12.17
N GLY A 165 -13.80 17.72 12.23
CA GLY A 165 -13.73 18.50 13.46
C GLY A 165 -12.32 18.68 14.03
N ILE A 166 -11.27 18.63 13.20
CA ILE A 166 -9.86 18.78 13.62
C ILE A 166 -9.11 19.74 12.70
N SER A 167 -7.91 20.18 13.14
CA SER A 167 -7.06 21.00 12.28
C SER A 167 -6.36 20.16 11.19
N PRO A 168 -5.98 20.77 10.03
CA PRO A 168 -5.22 20.08 8.98
C PRO A 168 -3.89 19.49 9.48
N SER A 169 -3.22 20.14 10.40
CA SER A 169 -1.97 19.64 11.01
C SER A 169 -2.21 18.45 11.91
N GLN A 170 -3.28 18.45 12.69
CA GLN A 170 -3.67 17.27 13.49
C GLN A 170 -4.03 16.08 12.58
N LEU A 171 -4.81 16.33 11.52
CA LEU A 171 -5.13 15.29 10.54
C LEU A 171 -3.87 14.72 9.91
N THR A 172 -2.97 15.57 9.44
CA THR A 172 -1.70 15.14 8.81
C THR A 172 -0.87 14.28 9.76
N ARG A 173 -0.70 14.70 11.00
CA ARG A 173 0.06 13.94 12.01
C ARG A 173 -0.57 12.60 12.32
N ARG A 174 -1.90 12.55 12.57
CA ARG A 174 -2.63 11.31 12.87
C ARG A 174 -2.63 10.36 11.67
N PHE A 175 -2.88 10.89 10.49
CA PHE A 175 -2.89 10.11 9.24
C PHE A 175 -1.50 9.52 8.95
N HIS A 176 -0.45 10.32 9.14
CA HIS A 176 0.93 9.86 8.98
C HIS A 176 1.31 8.78 10.00
N ALA A 177 0.85 8.90 11.24
CA ALA A 177 1.08 7.88 12.26
C ALA A 177 0.45 6.52 11.91
N VAL A 178 -0.66 6.51 11.16
CA VAL A 178 -1.36 5.27 10.77
C VAL A 178 -0.89 4.76 9.41
N HIS A 179 -0.71 5.65 8.43
CA HIS A 179 -0.42 5.28 7.03
C HIS A 179 1.05 5.48 6.62
N GLY A 180 1.90 6.08 7.45
CA GLY A 180 3.30 6.38 7.11
C GLY A 180 3.47 7.47 6.06
N VAL A 181 2.37 8.04 5.56
CA VAL A 181 2.36 9.09 4.53
C VAL A 181 1.32 10.16 4.88
N THR A 182 1.48 11.37 4.32
CA THR A 182 0.49 12.43 4.51
C THR A 182 -0.79 12.15 3.72
N PRO A 183 -1.97 12.71 4.11
CA PRO A 183 -3.22 12.54 3.35
C PRO A 183 -3.09 12.95 1.88
N VAL A 184 -2.32 14.01 1.58
CA VAL A 184 -2.08 14.48 0.20
C VAL A 184 -1.23 13.48 -0.59
N ALA A 185 -0.20 12.91 0.02
CA ALA A 185 0.63 11.88 -0.61
C ALA A 185 -0.19 10.60 -0.86
N TYR A 186 -1.05 10.23 0.08
CA TYR A 186 -1.99 9.12 -0.05
C TYR A 186 -2.96 9.33 -1.22
N LEU A 187 -3.64 10.48 -1.29
CA LEU A 187 -4.52 10.85 -2.40
C LEU A 187 -3.80 10.78 -3.76
N ARG A 188 -2.56 11.29 -3.81
CA ARG A 188 -1.75 11.21 -5.03
C ARG A 188 -1.49 9.76 -5.44
N GLY A 189 -1.18 8.88 -4.49
CA GLY A 189 -1.00 7.44 -4.75
C GLY A 189 -2.26 6.81 -5.35
N VAL A 190 -3.44 7.05 -4.77
CA VAL A 190 -4.74 6.56 -5.25
C VAL A 190 -5.00 7.04 -6.69
N ARG A 191 -4.78 8.33 -6.95
CA ARG A 191 -4.97 8.92 -8.30
C ARG A 191 -4.02 8.32 -9.33
N LEU A 192 -2.76 8.11 -8.97
CA LEU A 192 -1.77 7.51 -9.87
C LEU A 192 -2.09 6.04 -10.14
N GLN A 193 -2.56 5.31 -9.15
CA GLN A 193 -3.00 3.93 -9.34
C GLN A 193 -4.16 3.87 -10.33
N LYS A 194 -5.18 4.74 -10.17
CA LYS A 194 -6.30 4.82 -11.12
C LYS A 194 -5.84 5.18 -12.53
N ALA A 195 -4.86 6.09 -12.66
CA ALA A 195 -4.29 6.42 -13.97
C ALA A 195 -3.57 5.22 -14.61
N ARG A 196 -2.83 4.41 -13.84
CA ARG A 196 -2.17 3.18 -14.31
C ARG A 196 -3.19 2.18 -14.86
N GLU A 197 -4.25 1.90 -14.11
CA GLU A 197 -5.34 1.01 -14.54
C GLU A 197 -5.94 1.48 -15.87
N LEU A 198 -6.33 2.75 -15.96
CA LEU A 198 -6.92 3.29 -17.19
C LEU A 198 -5.95 3.28 -18.38
N LEU A 199 -4.66 3.48 -18.14
CA LEU A 199 -3.64 3.38 -19.19
C LEU A 199 -3.48 1.96 -19.73
N THR A 200 -3.60 0.94 -18.90
CA THR A 200 -3.45 -0.46 -19.30
C THR A 200 -4.73 -1.05 -19.87
N GLU A 201 -5.88 -0.70 -19.31
CA GLU A 201 -7.15 -1.36 -19.59
C GLU A 201 -7.98 -0.65 -20.67
N THR A 202 -7.67 0.61 -21.01
CA THR A 202 -8.49 1.42 -21.92
C THR A 202 -7.67 2.13 -23.01
N ASP A 203 -8.31 2.47 -24.13
CA ASP A 203 -7.74 3.32 -25.20
C ASP A 203 -8.06 4.81 -25.02
N GLU A 204 -8.51 5.19 -23.83
CA GLU A 204 -8.87 6.57 -23.57
C GLU A 204 -7.70 7.54 -23.79
N THR A 205 -8.05 8.78 -24.17
CA THR A 205 -7.07 9.85 -24.29
C THR A 205 -6.48 10.20 -22.93
N LEU A 206 -5.25 10.69 -22.91
CA LEU A 206 -4.62 11.11 -21.66
C LEU A 206 -5.42 12.20 -20.92
N GLN A 207 -6.16 13.03 -21.64
CA GLN A 207 -7.04 14.03 -21.04
C GLN A 207 -8.24 13.38 -20.33
N ALA A 208 -8.86 12.36 -20.93
CA ALA A 208 -9.94 11.61 -20.30
C ALA A 208 -9.45 10.87 -19.04
N ILE A 209 -8.29 10.23 -19.14
CA ILE A 209 -7.65 9.56 -18.00
C ILE A 209 -7.33 10.56 -16.88
N ALA A 210 -6.83 11.75 -17.20
CA ALA A 210 -6.56 12.79 -16.21
C ALA A 210 -7.82 13.12 -15.41
N VAL A 211 -8.92 13.42 -16.08
CA VAL A 211 -10.20 13.74 -15.43
C VAL A 211 -10.69 12.58 -14.55
N ARG A 212 -10.70 11.35 -15.08
CA ARG A 212 -11.16 10.16 -14.35
C ARG A 212 -10.28 9.78 -13.16
N SER A 213 -9.02 10.18 -13.17
CA SER A 213 -8.09 9.98 -12.06
C SER A 213 -7.93 11.21 -11.16
N GLY A 214 -8.80 12.22 -11.30
CA GLY A 214 -8.85 13.39 -10.41
C GLY A 214 -7.81 14.47 -10.70
N TYR A 215 -7.22 14.50 -11.90
CA TYR A 215 -6.31 15.54 -12.32
C TYR A 215 -7.01 16.56 -13.25
N ARG A 216 -6.69 17.84 -13.09
CA ARG A 216 -7.28 18.91 -13.90
C ARG A 216 -6.85 18.89 -15.37
N SER A 217 -5.68 18.32 -15.68
CA SER A 217 -5.16 18.30 -17.06
C SER A 217 -4.23 17.12 -17.31
N ALA A 218 -4.17 16.71 -18.59
CA ALA A 218 -3.22 15.70 -19.07
C ALA A 218 -1.76 16.10 -18.81
N PHE A 219 -1.43 17.38 -18.93
CA PHE A 219 -0.09 17.89 -18.68
C PHE A 219 0.33 17.66 -17.22
N TYR A 220 -0.54 18.00 -16.27
CA TYR A 220 -0.25 17.83 -14.85
C TYR A 220 -0.18 16.34 -14.47
N LEU A 221 -1.11 15.51 -14.96
CA LEU A 221 -1.03 14.05 -14.82
C LEU A 221 0.31 13.52 -15.35
N SER A 222 0.69 13.88 -16.58
CA SER A 222 1.93 13.40 -17.21
C SER A 222 3.16 13.74 -16.37
N ARG A 223 3.25 14.96 -15.84
CA ARG A 223 4.35 15.40 -14.98
C ARG A 223 4.42 14.59 -13.68
N VAL A 224 3.28 14.46 -12.97
CA VAL A 224 3.22 13.72 -11.70
C VAL A 224 3.49 12.24 -11.92
N PHE A 225 2.93 11.67 -12.99
CA PHE A 225 3.11 10.26 -13.34
C PHE A 225 4.58 9.95 -13.66
N THR A 226 5.21 10.78 -14.51
CA THR A 226 6.63 10.59 -14.88
C THR A 226 7.55 10.73 -13.67
N ASN A 227 7.32 11.72 -12.81
CA ASN A 227 8.10 11.91 -11.60
C ASN A 227 7.99 10.73 -10.61
N HIS A 228 6.85 10.02 -10.64
CA HIS A 228 6.61 8.92 -9.71
C HIS A 228 7.03 7.55 -10.27
N THR A 229 6.89 7.34 -11.58
CA THR A 229 7.13 6.03 -12.23
C THR A 229 8.43 5.99 -13.03
N GLY A 230 9.08 7.12 -13.24
CA GLY A 230 10.24 7.24 -14.12
C GLY A 230 9.90 7.17 -15.62
N GLN A 231 8.63 6.96 -16.00
CA GLN A 231 8.18 6.79 -17.39
C GLN A 231 7.03 7.73 -17.71
N SER A 232 6.95 8.18 -18.97
CA SER A 232 5.76 8.92 -19.42
C SER A 232 4.54 7.99 -19.49
N PRO A 233 3.30 8.51 -19.31
CA PRO A 233 2.08 7.72 -19.43
C PRO A 233 1.98 6.96 -20.76
N SER A 234 2.42 7.57 -21.86
CA SER A 234 2.42 6.91 -23.18
C SER A 234 3.44 5.78 -23.29
N ALA A 235 4.62 5.92 -22.66
CA ALA A 235 5.62 4.86 -22.59
C ALA A 235 5.11 3.70 -21.71
N TYR A 236 4.51 4.02 -20.56
CA TYR A 236 3.91 3.05 -19.65
C TYR A 236 2.81 2.23 -20.35
N ARG A 237 1.87 2.90 -21.08
CA ARG A 237 0.83 2.23 -21.87
C ARG A 237 1.40 1.22 -22.86
N ARG A 238 2.47 1.59 -23.58
CA ARG A 238 3.09 0.70 -24.57
C ARG A 238 3.77 -0.51 -23.92
N SER A 239 4.46 -0.32 -22.80
CA SER A 239 5.18 -1.41 -22.13
C SER A 239 4.28 -2.38 -21.37
N SER A 240 3.06 -1.96 -21.00
CA SER A 240 2.13 -2.76 -20.19
C SER A 240 1.09 -3.52 -21.03
N ARG A 241 1.06 -3.34 -22.36
CA ARG A 241 0.11 -3.96 -23.29
C ARG A 241 0.75 -4.99 -24.22
N VAL A 242 1.89 -5.55 -23.83
CA VAL A 242 2.57 -6.62 -24.58
C VAL A 242 2.09 -7.99 -24.13
#